data_66d99c187cbdd72dce210124e9db2ece
#
_entry.id   66d99c187cbdd72dce210124e9db2ece
#
_cell.length_a   1.000
_cell.length_b   1.000
_cell.length_c   1.000
_cell.angle_alpha   90.00
_cell.angle_beta   90.00
_cell.angle_gamma   90.00
#
_symmetry.space_group_name_H-M   'P 1'
#
loop_
_entity.id
_entity.type
_entity.pdbx_description
1 polymer ?
#
loop_
_entity_poly.entity_id
_entity_poly.type
_entity_poly.pdbx_seq_one_letter_code
_entity_poly.pdbx_strand_id
1 'polypeptide(L)'
;MVKIYTDGASRGNPGPGGFGTILKFGKHEKELSGGFRKTTNNRMELMAVVAGLEALTKEGLDVTIYSDSKYVVDAIEKKWIYGWMKKAFQGKKNQDLWMRLMRAYSKHKVNFVWVKGHAGHAENERCDQLAVEAPERGNLEIDLF
;
A
#
# COMPACT_ATOMS: atom_id res chain seq x y z
N MET A 1 -3.88 19.17 1.31
CA MET A 1 -4.11 17.85 0.67
C MET A 1 -2.85 17.03 0.70
N VAL A 2 -2.94 15.79 1.15
CA VAL A 2 -1.81 14.85 1.12
C VAL A 2 -1.98 13.94 -0.09
N LYS A 3 -0.90 13.74 -0.84
CA LYS A 3 -0.86 12.76 -1.94
C LYS A 3 0.06 11.62 -1.55
N ILE A 4 -0.41 10.40 -1.70
CA ILE A 4 0.37 9.20 -1.39
C ILE A 4 0.43 8.35 -2.66
N TYR A 5 1.64 7.99 -3.07
CA TYR A 5 1.87 7.12 -4.23
C TYR A 5 2.42 5.81 -3.70
N THR A 6 1.94 4.69 -4.21
CA THR A 6 2.25 3.37 -3.66
C THR A 6 2.53 2.35 -4.75
N ASP A 7 3.40 1.40 -4.44
CA ASP A 7 3.60 0.21 -5.25
C ASP A 7 4.14 -0.93 -4.39
N GLY A 8 3.87 -2.15 -4.81
CA GLY A 8 4.36 -3.35 -4.16
C GLY A 8 4.68 -4.41 -5.19
N ALA A 9 5.66 -5.25 -4.88
CA ALA A 9 6.11 -6.28 -5.79
C ALA A 9 6.66 -7.48 -5.03
N SER A 10 6.60 -8.67 -5.63
CA SER A 10 7.27 -9.84 -5.10
C SER A 10 7.88 -10.65 -6.24
N ARG A 11 9.00 -11.32 -5.94
CA ARG A 11 9.67 -12.24 -6.87
C ARG A 11 9.15 -13.63 -6.59
N GLY A 12 8.11 -14.02 -7.31
CA GLY A 12 7.36 -15.22 -6.99
C GLY A 12 6.23 -14.87 -6.01
N ASN A 13 5.27 -15.75 -5.90
CA ASN A 13 4.06 -15.47 -5.14
C ASN A 13 3.65 -16.72 -4.34
N PRO A 14 4.29 -17.00 -3.16
CA PRO A 14 5.16 -16.09 -2.41
C PRO A 14 6.62 -16.10 -2.84
N GLY A 15 7.35 -15.07 -2.40
CA GLY A 15 8.79 -14.93 -2.62
C GLY A 15 9.30 -13.63 -1.99
N PRO A 16 10.57 -13.31 -2.17
CA PRO A 16 11.10 -12.03 -1.68
C PRO A 16 10.36 -10.88 -2.33
N GLY A 17 10.03 -9.87 -1.54
CA GLY A 17 9.27 -8.74 -2.05
C GLY A 17 9.48 -7.47 -1.25
N GLY A 18 8.87 -6.39 -1.71
CA GLY A 18 8.99 -5.10 -1.07
C GLY A 18 7.90 -4.14 -1.49
N PHE A 19 7.85 -3.02 -0.78
CA PHE A 19 6.93 -1.95 -1.11
C PHE A 19 7.69 -0.63 -1.22
N GLY A 20 7.10 0.32 -1.95
CA GLY A 20 7.57 1.69 -2.05
C GLY A 20 6.40 2.64 -1.92
N THR A 21 6.61 3.71 -1.17
CA THR A 21 5.57 4.70 -0.90
C THR A 21 6.20 6.09 -0.90
N ILE A 22 5.53 7.04 -1.55
CA ILE A 22 5.95 8.44 -1.54
C ILE A 22 4.79 9.28 -1.01
N LEU A 23 5.07 10.09 0.02
CA LEU A 23 4.12 11.05 0.54
C LEU A 23 4.50 12.44 0.08
N LYS A 24 3.52 13.20 -0.40
CA LYS A 24 3.70 14.60 -0.77
C LYS A 24 2.71 15.48 -0.03
N PHE A 25 3.22 16.52 0.59
CA PHE A 25 2.40 17.54 1.24
C PHE A 25 3.05 18.90 0.99
N GLY A 26 2.44 19.71 0.13
CA GLY A 26 3.04 20.97 -0.30
C GLY A 26 4.40 20.74 -0.94
N LYS A 27 5.44 21.33 -0.36
CA LYS A 27 6.82 21.16 -0.83
C LYS A 27 7.54 20.00 -0.16
N HIS A 28 6.89 19.35 0.82
CA HIS A 28 7.50 18.24 1.55
C HIS A 28 7.25 16.92 0.82
N GLU A 29 8.28 16.10 0.75
CA GLU A 29 8.21 14.80 0.14
C GLU A 29 8.97 13.80 1.00
N LYS A 30 8.39 12.61 1.19
CA LYS A 30 9.02 11.56 1.98
C LYS A 30 8.87 10.24 1.27
N GLU A 31 9.97 9.49 1.14
CA GLU A 31 9.97 8.14 0.60
C GLU A 31 10.02 7.13 1.73
N LEU A 32 9.23 6.07 1.60
CA LEU A 32 9.23 4.93 2.50
C LEU A 32 9.38 3.67 1.68
N SER A 33 10.09 2.69 2.21
CA SER A 33 10.21 1.39 1.56
C SER A 33 10.54 0.32 2.61
N GLY A 34 10.28 -0.94 2.26
CA GLY A 34 10.62 -2.06 3.11
C GLY A 34 10.67 -3.33 2.29
N GLY A 35 11.55 -4.25 2.68
CA GLY A 35 11.72 -5.53 2.02
C GLY A 35 11.41 -6.69 2.97
N PHE A 36 10.90 -7.79 2.42
CA PHE A 36 10.48 -8.97 3.16
C PHE A 36 11.07 -10.22 2.52
N ARG A 37 11.43 -11.20 3.35
CA ARG A 37 12.05 -12.44 2.87
C ARG A 37 11.10 -13.29 2.05
N LYS A 38 9.82 -13.33 2.47
CA LYS A 38 8.79 -14.12 1.81
C LYS A 38 7.45 -13.43 1.98
N THR A 39 6.87 -12.99 0.88
CA THR A 39 5.60 -12.28 0.89
C THR A 39 4.89 -12.49 -0.45
N THR A 40 3.78 -11.80 -0.68
CA THR A 40 3.05 -11.85 -1.94
C THR A 40 2.91 -10.45 -2.51
N ASN A 41 2.60 -10.38 -3.79
CA ASN A 41 2.39 -9.13 -4.49
C ASN A 41 1.26 -8.33 -3.82
N ASN A 42 0.12 -8.97 -3.55
CA ASN A 42 -1.02 -8.28 -2.94
C ASN A 42 -0.70 -7.77 -1.52
N ARG A 43 0.08 -8.52 -0.74
CA ARG A 43 0.48 -8.07 0.59
C ARG A 43 1.36 -6.83 0.52
N MET A 44 2.25 -6.77 -0.46
CA MET A 44 3.13 -5.59 -0.62
C MET A 44 2.37 -4.38 -1.12
N GLU A 45 1.36 -4.58 -1.97
CA GLU A 45 0.48 -3.48 -2.38
C GLU A 45 -0.29 -2.91 -1.18
N LEU A 46 -0.79 -3.79 -0.31
CA LEU A 46 -1.45 -3.36 0.92
C LEU A 46 -0.48 -2.66 1.86
N MET A 47 0.71 -3.22 2.05
CA MET A 47 1.71 -2.67 2.96
C MET A 47 2.16 -1.28 2.53
N ALA A 48 2.26 -1.02 1.23
CA ALA A 48 2.60 0.29 0.70
C ALA A 48 1.58 1.35 1.15
N VAL A 49 0.30 1.04 1.11
CA VAL A 49 -0.77 1.93 1.55
C VAL A 49 -0.73 2.11 3.07
N VAL A 50 -0.58 1.02 3.80
CA VAL A 50 -0.49 1.05 5.27
C VAL A 50 0.66 1.96 5.71
N ALA A 51 1.84 1.77 5.13
CA ALA A 51 3.01 2.57 5.47
C ALA A 51 2.76 4.07 5.27
N GLY A 52 2.13 4.42 4.15
CA GLY A 52 1.82 5.81 3.84
C GLY A 52 0.85 6.44 4.82
N LEU A 53 -0.26 5.75 5.10
CA LEU A 53 -1.27 6.26 6.01
C LEU A 53 -0.75 6.33 7.45
N GLU A 54 0.00 5.32 7.89
CA GLU A 54 0.54 5.30 9.26
C GLU A 54 1.65 6.33 9.48
N ALA A 55 2.27 6.83 8.43
CA ALA A 55 3.28 7.87 8.53
C ALA A 55 2.68 9.25 8.81
N LEU A 56 1.37 9.42 8.64
CA LEU A 56 0.70 10.69 8.91
C LEU A 56 0.55 10.89 10.41
N THR A 57 0.99 12.07 10.89
CA THR A 57 1.03 12.37 12.33
C THR A 57 -0.23 13.08 12.84
N LYS A 58 -1.07 13.59 11.94
CA LYS A 58 -2.32 14.27 12.27
C LYS A 58 -3.49 13.42 11.78
N GLU A 59 -4.67 13.65 12.38
CA GLU A 59 -5.91 13.01 11.92
C GLU A 59 -6.76 14.00 11.13
N GLY A 60 -7.76 13.48 10.45
CA GLY A 60 -8.71 14.32 9.71
C GLY A 60 -8.17 14.96 8.45
N LEU A 61 -7.14 14.39 7.85
CA LEU A 61 -6.53 14.94 6.63
C LEU A 61 -7.27 14.46 5.38
N ASP A 62 -7.26 15.31 4.34
CA ASP A 62 -7.68 14.91 3.01
C ASP A 62 -6.50 14.23 2.32
N VAL A 63 -6.70 12.96 1.95
CA VAL A 63 -5.63 12.12 1.39
C VAL A 63 -6.09 11.53 0.08
N THR A 64 -5.25 11.62 -0.95
CA THR A 64 -5.46 10.92 -2.21
C THR A 64 -4.35 9.89 -2.40
N ILE A 65 -4.72 8.63 -2.60
CA ILE A 65 -3.77 7.54 -2.78
C ILE A 65 -3.80 7.07 -4.23
N TYR A 66 -2.63 7.06 -4.86
CA TYR A 66 -2.46 6.63 -6.24
C TYR A 66 -1.85 5.22 -6.24
N SER A 67 -2.58 4.25 -6.75
CA SER A 67 -2.17 2.84 -6.78
C SER A 67 -2.53 2.21 -8.11
N ASP A 68 -1.69 1.31 -8.59
CA ASP A 68 -1.97 0.50 -9.78
C ASP A 68 -2.61 -0.84 -9.42
N SER A 69 -2.79 -1.12 -8.14
CA SER A 69 -3.38 -2.37 -7.68
C SER A 69 -4.91 -2.31 -7.69
N LYS A 70 -5.52 -2.97 -8.65
CA LYS A 70 -6.98 -3.10 -8.66
C LYS A 70 -7.50 -3.85 -7.45
N TYR A 71 -6.71 -4.80 -6.95
CA TYR A 71 -7.06 -5.54 -5.74
C TYR A 71 -7.34 -4.59 -4.57
N VAL A 72 -6.46 -3.62 -4.34
CA VAL A 72 -6.61 -2.67 -3.25
C VAL A 72 -7.68 -1.61 -3.57
N VAL A 73 -7.58 -0.99 -4.74
CA VAL A 73 -8.46 0.11 -5.12
C VAL A 73 -9.92 -0.34 -5.18
N ASP A 74 -10.20 -1.45 -5.87
CA ASP A 74 -11.57 -1.92 -6.05
C ASP A 74 -12.19 -2.39 -4.74
N ALA A 75 -11.42 -3.04 -3.87
CA ALA A 75 -11.95 -3.52 -2.59
C ALA A 75 -12.51 -2.36 -1.76
N ILE A 76 -11.88 -1.20 -1.82
CA ILE A 76 -12.32 -0.02 -1.06
C ILE A 76 -13.34 0.79 -1.84
N GLU A 77 -13.07 1.14 -3.10
CA GLU A 77 -13.95 2.01 -3.88
C GLU A 77 -15.28 1.35 -4.23
N LYS A 78 -15.29 0.04 -4.44
CA LYS A 78 -16.52 -0.74 -4.65
C LYS A 78 -17.12 -1.24 -3.34
N LYS A 79 -16.49 -0.89 -2.22
CA LYS A 79 -16.96 -1.20 -0.87
C LYS A 79 -17.03 -2.70 -0.54
N TRP A 80 -16.29 -3.53 -1.29
CA TRP A 80 -16.22 -4.95 -1.01
C TRP A 80 -15.66 -5.25 0.37
N ILE A 81 -14.72 -4.40 0.82
CA ILE A 81 -14.05 -4.57 2.12
C ILE A 81 -15.05 -4.65 3.28
N TYR A 82 -16.15 -3.91 3.22
CA TYR A 82 -17.13 -3.90 4.30
C TYR A 82 -17.86 -5.23 4.41
N GLY A 83 -18.16 -5.86 3.28
CA GLY A 83 -18.74 -7.21 3.28
C GLY A 83 -17.76 -8.25 3.82
N TRP A 84 -16.46 -8.12 3.47
CA TRP A 84 -15.43 -9.02 3.98
C TRP A 84 -15.28 -8.89 5.50
N MET A 85 -15.26 -7.66 6.01
CA MET A 85 -15.18 -7.40 7.45
C MET A 85 -16.38 -7.98 8.20
N LYS A 86 -17.58 -7.82 7.63
CA LYS A 86 -18.81 -8.33 8.22
C LYS A 86 -18.79 -9.85 8.35
N LYS A 87 -18.12 -10.54 7.43
CA LYS A 87 -17.98 -12.00 7.44
C LYS A 87 -16.68 -12.46 8.07
N ALA A 88 -16.00 -11.60 8.81
CA ALA A 88 -14.70 -11.88 9.45
C ALA A 88 -13.68 -12.44 8.45
N PHE A 89 -13.71 -11.94 7.21
CA PHE A 89 -12.80 -12.33 6.12
C PHE A 89 -12.89 -13.81 5.75
N GLN A 90 -14.02 -14.46 6.04
CA GLN A 90 -14.20 -15.86 5.67
C GLN A 90 -13.98 -16.05 4.16
N GLY A 91 -13.05 -16.94 3.79
CA GLY A 91 -12.68 -17.18 2.40
C GLY A 91 -11.83 -16.08 1.75
N LYS A 92 -11.37 -15.10 2.54
CA LYS A 92 -10.51 -14.00 2.06
C LYS A 92 -9.16 -14.02 2.74
N LYS A 93 -8.13 -13.62 2.00
CA LYS A 93 -6.75 -13.55 2.50
C LYS A 93 -6.41 -12.15 3.01
N ASN A 94 -5.31 -12.06 3.73
CA ASN A 94 -4.69 -10.79 4.12
C ASN A 94 -5.49 -9.98 5.13
N GLN A 95 -6.27 -10.65 5.96
CA GLN A 95 -7.09 -9.99 6.99
C GLN A 95 -6.26 -9.05 7.86
N ASP A 96 -5.07 -9.48 8.27
CA ASP A 96 -4.18 -8.70 9.12
C ASP A 96 -3.86 -7.32 8.52
N LEU A 97 -3.42 -7.30 7.27
CA LEU A 97 -3.07 -6.05 6.59
C LEU A 97 -4.31 -5.23 6.24
N TRP A 98 -5.41 -5.87 5.84
CA TRP A 98 -6.65 -5.16 5.58
C TRP A 98 -7.18 -4.45 6.83
N MET A 99 -7.16 -5.11 7.97
CA MET A 99 -7.64 -4.51 9.21
C MET A 99 -6.73 -3.36 9.64
N ARG A 100 -5.42 -3.52 9.45
CA ARG A 100 -4.46 -2.45 9.74
C ARG A 100 -4.67 -1.25 8.83
N LEU A 101 -4.91 -1.50 7.54
CA LEU A 101 -5.19 -0.45 6.57
C LEU A 101 -6.48 0.30 6.95
N MET A 102 -7.53 -0.42 7.28
CA MET A 102 -8.82 0.21 7.58
C MET A 102 -8.78 1.01 8.88
N ARG A 103 -7.99 0.62 9.86
CA ARG A 103 -7.78 1.44 11.06
C ARG A 103 -7.16 2.79 10.71
N ALA A 104 -6.13 2.79 9.87
CA ALA A 104 -5.51 4.04 9.43
C ALA A 104 -6.42 4.84 8.51
N TYR A 105 -7.12 4.16 7.61
CA TYR A 105 -8.06 4.76 6.66
C TYR A 105 -9.17 5.55 7.37
N SER A 106 -9.69 5.01 8.48
CA SER A 106 -10.81 5.63 9.19
C SER A 106 -10.45 6.97 9.85
N LYS A 107 -9.18 7.30 9.96
CA LYS A 107 -8.71 8.53 10.59
C LYS A 107 -8.70 9.73 9.66
N HIS A 108 -8.93 9.52 8.36
CA HIS A 108 -8.80 10.56 7.34
C HIS A 108 -9.93 10.48 6.32
N LYS A 109 -10.02 11.49 5.47
CA LYS A 109 -10.84 11.44 4.26
C LYS A 109 -9.96 10.96 3.13
N VAL A 110 -10.14 9.70 2.72
CA VAL A 110 -9.25 9.05 1.76
C VAL A 110 -9.98 8.78 0.46
N ASN A 111 -9.35 9.17 -0.64
CA ASN A 111 -9.77 8.82 -2.00
C ASN A 111 -8.69 7.99 -2.65
N PHE A 112 -9.08 6.96 -3.39
CA PHE A 112 -8.14 6.18 -4.19
C PHE A 112 -8.28 6.56 -5.67
N VAL A 113 -7.14 6.66 -6.33
CA VAL A 113 -7.06 6.84 -7.77
C VAL A 113 -6.31 5.65 -8.35
N TRP A 114 -6.95 4.91 -9.25
CA TRP A 114 -6.28 3.81 -9.93
C TRP A 114 -5.40 4.37 -11.04
N VAL A 115 -4.12 3.97 -11.03
CA VAL A 115 -3.14 4.36 -12.03
C VAL A 115 -2.82 3.15 -12.89
N LYS A 116 -3.17 3.22 -14.16
CA LYS A 116 -2.95 2.12 -15.08
C LYS A 116 -1.46 2.03 -15.46
N GLY A 117 -0.80 0.95 -14.98
CA GLY A 117 0.55 0.60 -15.42
C GLY A 117 1.60 1.68 -15.24
N HIS A 118 1.54 2.48 -14.17
CA HIS A 118 2.47 3.59 -13.88
C HIS A 118 2.42 4.73 -14.91
N ALA A 119 1.47 4.71 -15.83
CA ALA A 119 1.42 5.62 -16.96
C ALA A 119 1.36 7.10 -16.52
N GLY A 120 2.37 7.87 -16.90
CA GLY A 120 2.40 9.31 -16.70
C GLY A 120 2.67 9.80 -15.28
N HIS A 121 3.01 8.92 -14.34
CA HIS A 121 3.28 9.29 -12.96
C HIS A 121 4.71 8.93 -12.57
N ALA A 122 5.60 9.90 -12.53
CA ALA A 122 6.99 9.70 -12.11
C ALA A 122 7.07 9.12 -10.69
N GLU A 123 6.17 9.54 -9.82
CA GLU A 123 6.13 9.07 -8.43
C GLU A 123 5.81 7.58 -8.36
N ASN A 124 4.87 7.09 -9.18
CA ASN A 124 4.55 5.66 -9.19
C ASN A 124 5.69 4.83 -9.78
N GLU A 125 6.43 5.37 -10.75
CA GLU A 125 7.65 4.72 -11.25
C GLU A 125 8.71 4.65 -10.16
N ARG A 126 8.87 5.71 -9.39
CA ARG A 126 9.80 5.71 -8.26
C ARG A 126 9.39 4.70 -7.18
N CYS A 127 8.09 4.58 -6.90
CA CYS A 127 7.58 3.59 -5.98
C CYS A 127 7.89 2.16 -6.45
N ASP A 128 7.77 1.91 -7.76
CA ASP A 128 8.13 0.62 -8.34
C ASP A 128 9.61 0.31 -8.09
N GLN A 129 10.49 1.26 -8.35
CA GLN A 129 11.92 1.10 -8.09
C GLN A 129 12.19 0.77 -6.62
N LEU A 130 11.57 1.51 -5.70
CA LEU A 130 11.72 1.27 -4.28
C LEU A 130 11.26 -0.13 -3.89
N ALA A 131 10.12 -0.57 -4.44
CA ALA A 131 9.56 -1.89 -4.15
C ALA A 131 10.45 -3.02 -4.67
N VAL A 132 10.98 -2.89 -5.87
CA VAL A 132 11.83 -3.91 -6.50
C VAL A 132 13.19 -3.98 -5.83
N GLU A 133 13.77 -2.84 -5.45
CA GLU A 133 15.08 -2.77 -4.82
C GLU A 133 15.07 -3.17 -3.34
N ALA A 134 13.96 -2.98 -2.64
CA ALA A 134 13.90 -3.21 -1.20
C ALA A 134 14.37 -4.61 -0.77
N PRO A 135 13.96 -5.72 -1.42
CA PRO A 135 14.43 -7.03 -1.02
C PRO A 135 15.92 -7.27 -1.30
N GLU A 136 16.55 -6.45 -2.12
CA GLU A 136 17.98 -6.58 -2.45
C GLU A 136 18.89 -5.86 -1.47
N ARG A 137 18.34 -5.00 -0.60
CA ARG A 137 19.13 -4.18 0.31
C ARG A 137 19.63 -4.90 1.55
N GLY A 138 19.22 -6.13 1.79
CA GLY A 138 19.47 -6.83 3.04
C GLY A 138 18.52 -6.35 4.13
N ASN A 139 18.68 -6.85 5.35
CA ASN A 139 17.83 -6.50 6.50
C ASN A 139 16.35 -6.73 6.22
N LEU A 140 16.03 -7.87 5.59
CA LEU A 140 14.66 -8.19 5.24
C LEU A 140 13.85 -8.56 6.46
N GLU A 141 12.64 -8.04 6.52
CA GLU A 141 11.69 -8.37 7.56
C GLU A 141 11.01 -9.71 7.27
N ILE A 142 10.38 -10.26 8.29
CA ILE A 142 9.58 -11.47 8.17
C ILE A 142 8.12 -11.06 8.07
N ASP A 143 7.45 -11.53 7.02
CA ASP A 143 6.02 -11.30 6.85
C ASP A 143 5.28 -12.53 7.41
N LEU A 144 4.47 -12.29 8.43
CA LEU A 144 3.71 -13.35 9.11
C LEU A 144 2.31 -13.43 8.50
N PHE A 145 2.12 -14.30 7.53
CA PHE A 145 0.83 -14.46 6.89
C PHE A 145 0.43 -15.92 6.69
#